data_c637325a9488a85f5c57da73ec2567a1
#
_entry.id   c637325a9488a85f5c57da73ec2567a1
#
_cell.length_a   1.000
_cell.length_b   1.000
_cell.length_c   1.000
_cell.angle_alpha   90.00
_cell.angle_beta   90.00
_cell.angle_gamma   90.00
#
_symmetry.space_group_name_H-M   'P 1'
#
loop_
_entity.id
_entity.type
_entity.pdbx_description
1 polymer ?
#
loop_
_entity_poly.entity_id
_entity_poly.type
_entity_poly.pdbx_seq_one_letter_code
_entity_poly.pdbx_strand_id
1 'polypeptide(L)'
;MLQLVFTNKFKKDVKLLQKRGYDMELIKKAILLLEVTGNLPSEYIPHKLAGNYTDYWEAHIKPDWLIIWKLFIKENEIWLTRTGTHSDLF
;
A
#
# COMPACT_ATOMS: atom_id res chain seq x y z
N MET A 1 4.14 -2.20 -17.26
CA MET A 1 3.46 -2.15 -15.94
C MET A 1 3.99 -3.23 -15.03
N LEU A 2 4.01 -2.93 -13.75
CA LEU A 2 4.39 -3.91 -12.72
C LEU A 2 3.26 -4.90 -12.51
N GLN A 3 3.61 -6.14 -12.18
CA GLN A 3 2.64 -7.15 -11.85
C GLN A 3 2.24 -7.01 -10.37
N LEU A 4 0.93 -6.85 -10.12
CA LEU A 4 0.43 -6.68 -8.75
C LEU A 4 0.31 -8.02 -8.04
N VAL A 5 0.84 -8.09 -6.82
CA VAL A 5 0.67 -9.24 -5.94
C VAL A 5 0.01 -8.76 -4.65
N PHE A 6 -1.13 -9.34 -4.32
CA PHE A 6 -1.89 -8.98 -3.11
C PHE A 6 -1.67 -10.05 -2.06
N THR A 7 -1.06 -9.67 -0.93
CA THR A 7 -0.90 -10.61 0.18
C THR A 7 -2.26 -10.93 0.81
N ASN A 8 -2.35 -12.06 1.49
CA ASN A 8 -3.58 -12.43 2.19
C ASN A 8 -3.94 -11.39 3.27
N LYS A 9 -2.93 -10.85 3.96
CA LYS A 9 -3.15 -9.81 4.96
C LYS A 9 -3.71 -8.55 4.33
N PHE A 10 -3.19 -8.14 3.18
CA PHE A 10 -3.70 -6.97 2.46
C PHE A 10 -5.17 -7.14 2.09
N LYS A 11 -5.53 -8.32 1.57
CA LYS A 11 -6.92 -8.61 1.21
C LYS A 11 -7.86 -8.51 2.41
N LYS A 12 -7.42 -9.03 3.57
CA LYS A 12 -8.19 -8.93 4.82
C LYS A 12 -8.30 -7.49 5.29
N ASP A 13 -7.20 -6.74 5.19
CA ASP A 13 -7.18 -5.32 5.55
C ASP A 13 -8.21 -4.54 4.73
N VAL A 14 -8.25 -4.76 3.42
CA VAL A 14 -9.19 -4.07 2.53
C VAL A 14 -10.63 -4.38 2.91
N LYS A 15 -10.94 -5.65 3.20
CA LYS A 15 -12.29 -6.05 3.62
C LYS A 15 -12.70 -5.33 4.91
N LEU A 16 -11.78 -5.22 5.86
CA LEU A 16 -12.05 -4.53 7.13
C LEU A 16 -12.33 -3.04 6.90
N LEU A 17 -11.51 -2.40 6.07
CA LEU A 17 -11.70 -0.98 5.75
C LEU A 17 -13.02 -0.74 5.02
N GLN A 18 -13.38 -1.65 4.12
CA GLN A 18 -14.66 -1.57 3.41
C GLN A 18 -15.84 -1.64 4.38
N LYS A 19 -15.77 -2.53 5.36
CA LYS A 19 -16.79 -2.64 6.41
C LYS A 19 -16.90 -1.39 7.26
N ARG A 20 -15.76 -0.70 7.48
CA ARG A 20 -15.72 0.56 8.22
C ARG A 20 -16.23 1.75 7.41
N GLY A 21 -16.54 1.55 6.12
CA GLY A 21 -17.06 2.61 5.26
C GLY A 21 -15.99 3.47 4.60
N TYR A 22 -14.74 3.00 4.53
CA TYR A 22 -13.67 3.73 3.84
C TYR A 22 -13.95 3.76 2.34
N ASP A 23 -13.53 4.86 1.70
CA ASP A 23 -13.75 5.06 0.27
C ASP A 23 -12.79 4.18 -0.55
N MET A 24 -13.32 3.10 -1.11
CA MET A 24 -12.53 2.14 -1.90
C MET A 24 -11.97 2.74 -3.19
N GLU A 25 -12.55 3.82 -3.71
CA GLU A 25 -12.02 4.47 -4.90
C GLU A 25 -10.65 5.08 -4.63
N LEU A 26 -10.40 5.55 -3.41
CA LEU A 26 -9.11 6.13 -3.04
C LEU A 26 -7.99 5.11 -3.07
N ILE A 27 -8.23 3.89 -2.56
CA ILE A 27 -7.21 2.84 -2.59
C ILE A 27 -7.01 2.31 -4.01
N LYS A 28 -8.09 2.21 -4.81
CA LYS A 28 -7.97 1.81 -6.21
C LYS A 28 -7.08 2.76 -6.99
N LYS A 29 -7.25 4.06 -6.78
CA LYS A 29 -6.41 5.07 -7.42
C LYS A 29 -4.93 4.90 -7.04
N ALA A 30 -4.66 4.69 -5.76
CA ALA A 30 -3.29 4.47 -5.29
C ALA A 30 -2.68 3.21 -5.92
N ILE A 31 -3.43 2.11 -5.97
CA ILE A 31 -2.98 0.86 -6.56
C ILE A 31 -2.65 1.03 -8.05
N LEU A 32 -3.49 1.74 -8.80
CA LEU A 32 -3.24 2.01 -10.21
C LEU A 32 -1.94 2.80 -10.42
N LEU A 33 -1.70 3.81 -9.58
CA LEU A 33 -0.47 4.59 -9.65
C LEU A 33 0.76 3.72 -9.36
N LEU A 34 0.67 2.84 -8.37
CA LEU A 34 1.74 1.90 -8.05
C LEU A 34 2.01 0.93 -9.19
N GLU A 35 0.96 0.44 -9.84
CA GLU A 35 1.09 -0.48 -10.96
C GLU A 35 1.86 0.15 -12.12
N VAL A 36 1.62 1.42 -12.39
CA VAL A 36 2.23 2.13 -13.51
C VAL A 36 3.67 2.55 -13.21
N THR A 37 3.93 3.08 -12.02
CA THR A 37 5.20 3.73 -11.71
C THR A 37 6.04 3.03 -10.64
N GLY A 38 5.45 2.15 -9.85
CA GLY A 38 6.14 1.51 -8.72
C GLY A 38 6.25 2.39 -7.48
N ASN A 39 5.69 3.58 -7.52
CA ASN A 39 5.70 4.50 -6.38
C ASN A 39 4.46 5.39 -6.43
N LEU A 40 4.31 6.25 -5.41
CA LEU A 40 3.20 7.19 -5.32
C LEU A 40 3.72 8.63 -5.39
N PRO A 41 2.90 9.57 -5.93
CA PRO A 41 3.27 10.99 -5.95
C PRO A 41 3.54 11.56 -4.56
N SER A 42 4.25 12.69 -4.51
CA SER A 42 4.67 13.33 -3.26
C SER A 42 3.51 13.67 -2.32
N GLU A 43 2.31 13.90 -2.84
CA GLU A 43 1.12 14.17 -2.03
C GLU A 43 0.73 13.00 -1.12
N TYR A 44 1.15 11.77 -1.46
CA TYR A 44 0.95 10.59 -0.63
C TYR A 44 2.04 10.42 0.43
N ILE A 45 3.06 11.26 0.41
CA ILE A 45 4.20 11.25 1.35
C ILE A 45 4.86 9.86 1.39
N PRO A 46 5.27 9.30 0.23
CA PRO A 46 5.91 7.98 0.22
C PRO A 46 7.30 8.03 0.85
N HIS A 47 7.62 7.01 1.65
CA HIS A 47 8.94 6.89 2.26
C HIS A 47 9.26 5.43 2.55
N LYS A 48 10.55 5.12 2.63
CA LYS A 48 11.00 3.79 3.01
C LYS A 48 10.91 3.59 4.51
N LEU A 49 10.50 2.38 4.90
CA LEU A 49 10.46 2.00 6.30
C LEU A 49 11.82 1.47 6.74
N ALA A 50 12.03 1.46 8.06
CA ALA A 50 13.26 0.95 8.69
C ALA A 50 12.91 -0.19 9.65
N GLY A 51 13.95 -0.79 10.25
CA GLY A 51 13.77 -1.88 11.21
C GLY A 51 13.23 -3.14 10.54
N ASN A 52 12.21 -3.73 11.12
CA ASN A 52 11.62 -4.98 10.64
C ASN A 52 10.96 -4.86 9.26
N TYR A 53 10.72 -3.63 8.81
CA TYR A 53 10.10 -3.36 7.51
C TYR A 53 11.10 -2.78 6.51
N THR A 54 12.39 -3.06 6.68
CA THR A 54 13.43 -2.66 5.72
C THR A 54 13.06 -3.16 4.32
N ASP A 55 13.25 -2.31 3.33
CA ASP A 55 12.89 -2.53 1.91
C ASP A 55 11.41 -2.39 1.60
N TYR A 56 10.59 -2.10 2.60
CA TYR A 56 9.18 -1.76 2.37
C TYR A 56 9.01 -0.25 2.26
N TRP A 57 8.01 0.14 1.49
CA TRP A 57 7.58 1.52 1.36
C TRP A 57 6.25 1.72 2.05
N GLU A 58 6.04 2.93 2.56
CA GLU A 58 4.78 3.33 3.17
C GLU A 58 4.35 4.68 2.60
N ALA A 59 3.05 4.86 2.41
CA ALA A 59 2.49 6.14 1.99
C ALA A 59 1.14 6.35 2.66
N HIS A 60 0.63 7.58 2.57
CA HIS A 60 -0.63 7.98 3.17
C HIS A 60 -1.69 8.17 2.10
N ILE A 61 -2.73 7.33 2.10
CA ILE A 61 -3.93 7.55 1.28
C ILE A 61 -4.73 8.68 1.91
N LYS A 62 -4.78 8.70 3.24
CA LYS A 62 -5.28 9.78 4.09
C LYS A 62 -4.36 9.91 5.30
N PRO A 63 -4.44 10.97 6.12
CA PRO A 63 -3.51 11.14 7.24
C PRO A 63 -3.34 9.92 8.14
N ASP A 64 -4.43 9.17 8.39
CA ASP A 64 -4.35 7.94 9.17
C ASP A 64 -4.80 6.71 8.36
N TRP A 65 -4.56 6.72 7.06
CA TRP A 65 -4.81 5.55 6.23
C TRP A 65 -3.56 5.29 5.40
N LEU A 66 -2.82 4.25 5.80
CA LEU A 66 -1.53 3.91 5.22
C LEU A 66 -1.66 2.77 4.21
N ILE A 67 -0.74 2.74 3.27
CA ILE A 67 -0.56 1.61 2.37
C ILE A 67 0.94 1.25 2.37
N ILE A 68 1.23 -0.05 2.53
CA ILE A 68 2.60 -0.56 2.60
C ILE A 68 2.81 -1.54 1.46
N TRP A 69 3.91 -1.36 0.73
CA TRP A 69 4.24 -2.24 -0.39
C TRP A 69 5.74 -2.50 -0.45
N LYS A 70 6.11 -3.53 -1.22
CA LYS A 70 7.51 -3.85 -1.51
C LYS A 70 7.66 -4.02 -3.00
N LEU A 71 8.74 -3.46 -3.55
CA LEU A 71 9.03 -3.51 -4.97
C LEU A 71 10.09 -4.57 -5.24
N PHE A 72 9.77 -5.53 -6.12
CA PHE A 72 10.70 -6.55 -6.60
C PHE A 72 11.04 -6.24 -8.06
N ILE A 73 12.07 -5.43 -8.25
CA ILE A 73 12.43 -4.90 -9.58
C ILE A 73 12.77 -6.02 -10.57
N LYS A 74 13.56 -7.00 -10.14
CA LYS A 74 13.99 -8.09 -11.01
C LYS A 74 12.83 -8.94 -11.51
N GLU A 75 11.84 -9.15 -10.67
CA GLU A 75 10.65 -9.93 -10.97
C GLU A 75 9.56 -9.10 -11.64
N ASN A 76 9.75 -7.79 -11.75
CA ASN A 76 8.75 -6.85 -12.25
C ASN A 76 7.44 -6.95 -11.48
N GLU A 77 7.53 -7.10 -10.15
CA GLU A 77 6.39 -7.25 -9.26
C GLU A 77 6.34 -6.17 -8.20
N ILE A 78 5.14 -5.82 -7.78
CA ILE A 78 4.91 -4.99 -6.61
C ILE A 78 3.96 -5.74 -5.68
N TRP A 79 4.39 -5.92 -4.44
CA TRP A 79 3.64 -6.65 -3.43
C TRP A 79 2.92 -5.68 -2.52
N LEU A 80 1.59 -5.67 -2.62
CA LEU A 80 0.74 -4.89 -1.73
C LEU A 80 0.59 -5.67 -0.44
N THR A 81 1.23 -5.17 0.62
CA THR A 81 1.51 -5.95 1.83
C THR A 81 0.51 -5.71 2.93
N ARG A 82 0.23 -4.46 3.26
CA ARG A 82 -0.71 -4.05 4.31
C ARG A 82 -1.38 -2.73 3.95
N THR A 83 -2.56 -2.49 4.50
CA THR A 83 -3.21 -1.19 4.48
C THR A 83 -4.13 -1.06 5.69
N GLY A 84 -4.24 0.14 6.24
CA GLY A 84 -5.05 0.40 7.43
C GLY A 84 -4.58 1.64 8.16
N THR A 85 -5.11 1.84 9.36
CA THR A 85 -4.70 2.94 10.23
C THR A 85 -3.36 2.61 10.91
N HIS A 86 -2.74 3.61 11.54
CA HIS A 86 -1.54 3.37 12.34
C HIS A 86 -1.79 2.31 13.40
N SER A 87 -2.93 2.37 14.07
CA SER A 87 -3.30 1.38 15.10
C SER A 87 -3.47 -0.02 14.53
N ASP A 88 -3.95 -0.15 13.28
CA ASP A 88 -4.12 -1.45 12.64
C ASP A 88 -2.77 -2.10 12.31
N LEU A 89 -1.77 -1.29 11.96
CA LEU A 89 -0.51 -1.79 11.37
C LEU A 89 0.68 -1.79 12.33
N PHE A 90 0.62 -0.97 13.36
CA PHE A 90 1.72 -0.79 14.31
C PHE A 90 1.23 -0.79 15.79
#